data_1a9e0da54fbf0194a84d4933b284e8c6
#
_entry.id   1a9e0da54fbf0194a84d4933b284e8c6
#
_cell.length_a   1.000
_cell.length_b   1.000
_cell.length_c   1.000
_cell.angle_alpha   90.00
_cell.angle_beta   90.00
_cell.angle_gamma   90.00
#
_symmetry.space_group_name_H-M   'P 1'
#
loop_
_entity.id
_entity.type
_entity.pdbx_description
1 polymer ?
#
loop_
_entity_poly.entity_id
_entity_poly.type
_entity_poly.pdbx_seq_one_letter_code
_entity_poly.pdbx_strand_id
1 'polypeptide(L)'
;PNGILIIPADNPTGLQMSQNTINEIAKICVEEDIWLVSDEAYRNIYFSGSGPSSIWQISNTDVPGILGRRISIESVSKVWNACGLRIGALVTDNKMMYQKVRSEYTANLCANVIGQYVFGAVAQMSSDEIIDWYSSQRAYYSKAITSLIKELKKELPGIILSSPGAAIYIVLDFKNITPSDFNVSKFIEYCSLNGKIRIKKKYYTLLL
;
A
#
# COMPACT_ATOMS: atom_id res chain seq x y z
N PRO A 1 -14.01 4.67 -19.34
CA PRO A 1 -13.38 5.07 -18.07
C PRO A 1 -12.34 6.16 -18.32
N ASN A 2 -12.09 7.02 -17.33
CA ASN A 2 -11.11 8.10 -17.47
C ASN A 2 -9.72 7.73 -16.89
N GLY A 3 -9.58 6.56 -16.31
CA GLY A 3 -8.33 6.09 -15.73
C GLY A 3 -8.44 4.70 -15.12
N ILE A 4 -7.29 4.12 -14.83
CA ILE A 4 -7.10 2.87 -14.07
C ILE A 4 -6.43 3.22 -12.75
N LEU A 5 -7.03 2.80 -11.63
CA LEU A 5 -6.43 2.89 -10.31
C LEU A 5 -5.80 1.53 -9.96
N ILE A 6 -4.52 1.56 -9.58
CA ILE A 6 -3.78 0.39 -9.09
C ILE A 6 -3.26 0.62 -7.67
N ILE A 7 -3.00 -0.46 -6.96
CA ILE A 7 -2.38 -0.47 -5.62
C ILE A 7 -1.19 -1.43 -5.67
N PRO A 8 0.02 -0.97 -6.03
CA PRO A 8 1.18 -1.84 -6.26
C PRO A 8 1.58 -2.70 -5.06
N ALA A 9 1.45 -2.16 -3.85
CA ALA A 9 1.61 -2.89 -2.60
C ALA A 9 0.23 -3.02 -1.95
N ASP A 10 -0.46 -4.13 -2.20
CA ASP A 10 -1.90 -4.23 -2.08
C ASP A 10 -2.42 -4.31 -0.63
N ASN A 11 -3.45 -3.58 -0.38
CA ASN A 11 -4.32 -3.68 0.79
C ASN A 11 -5.69 -4.23 0.33
N PRO A 12 -6.08 -5.46 0.65
CA PRO A 12 -5.71 -6.20 1.87
C PRO A 12 -4.80 -7.43 1.68
N THR A 13 -4.38 -7.76 0.48
CA THR A 13 -3.77 -9.07 0.22
C THR A 13 -2.30 -9.17 0.64
N GLY A 14 -1.60 -8.03 0.77
CA GLY A 14 -0.16 -7.98 0.98
C GLY A 14 0.64 -8.36 -0.28
N LEU A 15 -0.01 -8.55 -1.42
CA LEU A 15 0.68 -8.87 -2.66
C LEU A 15 1.41 -7.65 -3.21
N GLN A 16 2.56 -7.90 -3.84
CA GLN A 16 3.29 -6.88 -4.58
C GLN A 16 3.07 -7.09 -6.08
N MET A 17 2.54 -6.08 -6.76
CA MET A 17 2.44 -6.06 -8.21
C MET A 17 3.85 -5.94 -8.81
N SER A 18 4.18 -6.73 -9.82
CA SER A 18 5.48 -6.62 -10.47
C SER A 18 5.60 -5.32 -11.30
N GLN A 19 6.81 -4.80 -11.46
CA GLN A 19 7.03 -3.62 -12.31
C GLN A 19 6.60 -3.90 -13.77
N ASN A 20 6.81 -5.11 -14.27
CA ASN A 20 6.35 -5.49 -15.61
C ASN A 20 4.82 -5.39 -15.73
N THR A 21 4.07 -5.86 -14.73
CA THR A 21 2.61 -5.73 -14.73
C THR A 21 2.18 -4.26 -14.75
N ILE A 22 2.86 -3.41 -13.98
CA ILE A 22 2.59 -1.97 -13.99
C ILE A 22 2.88 -1.36 -15.36
N ASN A 23 3.98 -1.77 -16.01
CA ASN A 23 4.32 -1.31 -17.35
C ASN A 23 3.27 -1.74 -18.40
N GLU A 24 2.76 -2.97 -18.32
CA GLU A 24 1.68 -3.43 -19.21
C GLU A 24 0.38 -2.63 -19.00
N ILE A 25 0.00 -2.36 -17.76
CA ILE A 25 -1.16 -1.50 -17.47
C ILE A 25 -0.93 -0.07 -18.00
N ALA A 26 0.28 0.43 -17.88
CA ALA A 26 0.64 1.75 -18.38
C ALA A 26 0.53 1.85 -19.91
N LYS A 27 0.90 0.79 -20.65
CA LYS A 27 0.69 0.72 -22.13
C LYS A 27 -0.77 0.83 -22.48
N ILE A 28 -1.64 0.09 -21.78
CA ILE A 28 -3.10 0.19 -21.97
C ILE A 28 -3.58 1.63 -21.69
N CYS A 29 -3.08 2.27 -20.65
CA CYS A 29 -3.45 3.66 -20.36
C CYS A 29 -3.05 4.63 -21.47
N VAL A 30 -1.90 4.41 -22.12
CA VAL A 30 -1.47 5.22 -23.27
C VAL A 30 -2.34 4.94 -24.50
N GLU A 31 -2.60 3.67 -24.80
CA GLU A 31 -3.39 3.23 -25.96
C GLU A 31 -4.83 3.76 -25.90
N GLU A 32 -5.43 3.72 -24.70
CA GLU A 32 -6.82 4.15 -24.45
C GLU A 32 -6.97 5.63 -24.11
N ASP A 33 -5.89 6.41 -24.12
CA ASP A 33 -5.85 7.84 -23.75
C ASP A 33 -6.45 8.13 -22.36
N ILE A 34 -6.10 7.32 -21.35
CA ILE A 34 -6.60 7.42 -19.98
C ILE A 34 -5.47 7.59 -18.96
N TRP A 35 -5.83 7.97 -17.72
CA TRP A 35 -4.90 8.18 -16.63
C TRP A 35 -4.48 6.88 -15.96
N LEU A 36 -3.21 6.80 -15.57
CA LEU A 36 -2.70 5.80 -14.63
C LEU A 36 -2.61 6.43 -13.23
N VAL A 37 -3.47 5.96 -12.33
CA VAL A 37 -3.51 6.39 -10.93
C VAL A 37 -2.97 5.27 -10.05
N SER A 38 -2.06 5.58 -9.13
CA SER A 38 -1.45 4.61 -8.23
C SER A 38 -1.56 5.04 -6.78
N ASP A 39 -2.11 4.16 -5.92
CA ASP A 39 -2.01 4.32 -4.48
C ASP A 39 -0.66 3.75 -4.01
N GLU A 40 0.26 4.65 -3.69
CA GLU A 40 1.64 4.34 -3.33
C GLU A 40 1.87 4.37 -1.80
N ALA A 41 0.80 4.33 -1.01
CA ALA A 41 0.87 4.46 0.46
C ALA A 41 1.77 3.42 1.15
N TYR A 42 2.03 2.28 0.50
CA TYR A 42 2.88 1.21 1.02
C TYR A 42 4.15 0.98 0.21
N ARG A 43 4.49 1.81 -0.78
CA ARG A 43 5.59 1.61 -1.75
C ARG A 43 6.90 1.13 -1.14
N ASN A 44 7.31 1.67 -0.01
CA ASN A 44 8.59 1.34 0.61
C ASN A 44 8.52 0.19 1.63
N ILE A 45 7.35 -0.46 1.79
CA ILE A 45 7.17 -1.64 2.63
C ILE A 45 7.02 -2.86 1.72
N TYR A 46 8.14 -3.44 1.32
CA TYR A 46 8.22 -4.63 0.47
C TYR A 46 9.20 -5.64 1.07
N PHE A 47 8.98 -6.93 0.81
CA PHE A 47 9.73 -8.02 1.41
C PHE A 47 10.38 -8.95 0.38
N SER A 48 9.96 -8.86 -0.87
CA SER A 48 10.43 -9.70 -1.97
C SER A 48 10.94 -8.84 -3.12
N GLY A 49 11.75 -9.45 -3.98
CA GLY A 49 12.21 -8.82 -5.21
C GLY A 49 13.34 -7.80 -5.02
N SER A 50 13.63 -7.08 -6.09
CA SER A 50 14.76 -6.16 -6.24
C SER A 50 14.44 -4.72 -5.83
N GLY A 51 13.30 -4.47 -5.19
CA GLY A 51 12.89 -3.13 -4.79
C GLY A 51 11.39 -2.89 -4.83
N PRO A 52 10.94 -1.67 -4.56
CA PRO A 52 9.55 -1.29 -4.71
C PRO A 52 9.14 -1.29 -6.18
N SER A 53 7.90 -1.61 -6.47
CA SER A 53 7.28 -1.33 -7.76
C SER A 53 6.51 -0.02 -7.68
N SER A 54 6.57 0.79 -8.75
CA SER A 54 5.96 2.13 -8.77
C SER A 54 5.71 2.62 -10.19
N ILE A 55 4.68 3.43 -10.37
CA ILE A 55 4.46 4.14 -11.63
C ILE A 55 5.60 5.12 -11.97
N TRP A 56 6.35 5.56 -10.96
CA TRP A 56 7.48 6.49 -11.15
C TRP A 56 8.74 5.81 -11.70
N GLN A 57 8.79 4.47 -11.69
CA GLN A 57 9.87 3.71 -12.32
C GLN A 57 9.65 3.47 -13.83
N ILE A 58 8.46 3.81 -14.34
CA ILE A 58 8.18 3.67 -15.77
C ILE A 58 8.93 4.78 -16.53
N SER A 59 9.86 4.40 -17.39
CA SER A 59 10.50 5.34 -18.29
C SER A 59 9.68 5.53 -19.58
N ASN A 60 9.89 6.65 -20.28
CA ASN A 60 9.29 6.85 -21.61
C ASN A 60 9.88 5.91 -22.67
N THR A 61 11.02 5.28 -22.39
CA THR A 61 11.60 4.23 -23.24
C THR A 61 10.82 2.92 -23.08
N ASP A 62 10.42 2.58 -21.85
CA ASP A 62 9.66 1.34 -21.59
C ASP A 62 8.21 1.46 -22.07
N VAL A 63 7.60 2.63 -21.87
CA VAL A 63 6.23 2.94 -22.25
C VAL A 63 6.17 4.33 -22.89
N PRO A 64 6.40 4.42 -24.21
CA PRO A 64 6.32 5.69 -24.93
C PRO A 64 4.95 6.35 -24.77
N GLY A 65 4.92 7.65 -24.42
CA GLY A 65 3.69 8.42 -24.23
C GLY A 65 3.11 8.40 -22.82
N ILE A 66 3.73 7.72 -21.86
CA ILE A 66 3.27 7.66 -20.46
C ILE A 66 3.47 8.99 -19.71
N LEU A 67 4.44 9.80 -20.13
CA LEU A 67 4.72 11.07 -19.47
C LEU A 67 3.50 12.00 -19.53
N GLY A 68 3.17 12.59 -18.40
CA GLY A 68 2.00 13.45 -18.25
C GLY A 68 0.68 12.72 -18.04
N ARG A 69 0.68 11.38 -17.86
CA ARG A 69 -0.51 10.56 -17.61
C ARG A 69 -0.53 9.91 -16.23
N ARG A 70 0.48 10.18 -15.40
CA ARG A 70 0.65 9.53 -14.11
C ARG A 70 0.18 10.39 -12.96
N ILE A 71 -0.51 9.75 -12.03
CA ILE A 71 -0.93 10.34 -10.75
C ILE A 71 -0.63 9.34 -9.66
N SER A 72 0.12 9.72 -8.62
CA SER A 72 0.23 8.90 -7.41
C SER A 72 -0.40 9.57 -6.20
N ILE A 73 -0.91 8.73 -5.31
CA ILE A 73 -1.38 9.09 -3.98
C ILE A 73 -0.31 8.64 -3.00
N GLU A 74 0.34 9.58 -2.36
CA GLU A 74 1.38 9.34 -1.37
C GLU A 74 0.84 9.57 0.04
N SER A 75 1.38 8.85 1.02
CA SER A 75 0.95 9.00 2.41
C SER A 75 2.09 8.75 3.39
N VAL A 76 2.18 9.58 4.42
CA VAL A 76 3.10 9.37 5.54
C VAL A 76 2.58 8.31 6.52
N SER A 77 1.30 7.94 6.39
CA SER A 77 0.57 7.11 7.37
C SER A 77 1.21 5.76 7.64
N LYS A 78 1.81 5.14 6.62
CA LYS A 78 2.35 3.77 6.71
C LYS A 78 3.87 3.75 6.66
N VAL A 79 4.44 4.29 5.61
CA VAL A 79 5.90 4.29 5.41
C VAL A 79 6.68 5.10 6.45
N TRP A 80 6.00 6.01 7.18
CA TRP A 80 6.58 6.80 8.27
C TRP A 80 5.95 6.52 9.64
N ASN A 81 5.05 5.52 9.74
CA ASN A 81 4.28 5.23 10.96
C ASN A 81 3.54 6.46 11.53
N ALA A 82 3.20 7.41 10.67
CA ALA A 82 2.70 8.74 11.05
C ALA A 82 1.21 8.94 10.69
N CYS A 83 0.41 7.88 10.84
CA CYS A 83 -1.02 7.91 10.48
C CYS A 83 -1.83 8.97 11.25
N GLY A 84 -1.41 9.34 12.45
CA GLY A 84 -2.03 10.39 13.27
C GLY A 84 -1.82 11.80 12.73
N LEU A 85 -0.79 12.04 11.92
CA LEU A 85 -0.53 13.36 11.34
C LEU A 85 -1.51 13.74 10.23
N ARG A 86 -2.21 12.78 9.62
CA ARG A 86 -3.17 13.00 8.52
C ARG A 86 -2.56 13.74 7.32
N ILE A 87 -1.33 13.39 6.95
CA ILE A 87 -0.59 13.99 5.83
C ILE A 87 -0.47 13.00 4.68
N GLY A 88 -0.72 13.48 3.49
CA GLY A 88 -0.53 12.81 2.21
C GLY A 88 -0.32 13.83 1.10
N ALA A 89 -0.02 13.34 -0.08
CA ALA A 89 0.17 14.18 -1.26
C ALA A 89 -0.39 13.49 -2.51
N LEU A 90 -0.84 14.29 -3.46
CA LEU A 90 -1.06 13.87 -4.82
C LEU A 90 0.14 14.34 -5.64
N VAL A 91 0.77 13.43 -6.37
CA VAL A 91 1.93 13.72 -7.22
C VAL A 91 1.57 13.42 -8.67
N THR A 92 1.94 14.28 -9.58
CA THR A 92 1.72 14.11 -11.02
C THR A 92 2.82 14.78 -11.83
N ASP A 93 3.17 14.22 -12.98
CA ASP A 93 4.07 14.80 -13.97
C ASP A 93 3.32 15.66 -15.02
N ASN A 94 2.01 15.85 -14.87
CA ASN A 94 1.19 16.68 -15.75
C ASN A 94 0.99 18.09 -15.17
N LYS A 95 1.57 19.09 -15.82
CA LYS A 95 1.52 20.49 -15.36
C LYS A 95 0.09 21.04 -15.27
N MET A 96 -0.77 20.70 -16.24
CA MET A 96 -2.17 21.18 -16.24
C MET A 96 -2.97 20.51 -15.11
N MET A 97 -2.80 19.21 -14.91
CA MET A 97 -3.41 18.48 -13.78
C MET A 97 -2.95 19.07 -12.45
N TYR A 98 -1.64 19.29 -12.29
CA TYR A 98 -1.10 19.92 -11.08
C TYR A 98 -1.77 21.29 -10.79
N GLN A 99 -1.93 22.14 -11.80
CA GLN A 99 -2.57 23.44 -11.62
C GLN A 99 -4.03 23.31 -11.21
N LYS A 100 -4.80 22.41 -11.82
CA LYS A 100 -6.20 22.15 -11.48
C LYS A 100 -6.34 21.64 -10.05
N VAL A 101 -5.55 20.63 -9.67
CA VAL A 101 -5.55 20.06 -8.32
C VAL A 101 -5.16 21.11 -7.27
N ARG A 102 -4.15 21.95 -7.57
CA ARG A 102 -3.74 23.03 -6.69
C ARG A 102 -4.87 24.06 -6.49
N SER A 103 -5.58 24.44 -7.55
CA SER A 103 -6.72 25.38 -7.46
C SER A 103 -7.85 24.81 -6.62
N GLU A 104 -8.22 23.55 -6.85
CA GLU A 104 -9.24 22.82 -6.08
C GLU A 104 -8.85 22.70 -4.61
N TYR A 105 -7.60 22.34 -4.35
CA TYR A 105 -7.09 22.22 -3.00
C TYR A 105 -7.08 23.55 -2.24
N THR A 106 -6.76 24.65 -2.91
CA THR A 106 -6.79 25.99 -2.33
C THR A 106 -8.21 26.39 -1.92
N ALA A 107 -9.22 26.01 -2.70
CA ALA A 107 -10.62 26.24 -2.38
C ALA A 107 -11.10 25.46 -1.14
N ASN A 108 -10.54 24.28 -0.91
CA ASN A 108 -10.89 23.39 0.22
C ASN A 108 -10.00 23.56 1.47
N LEU A 109 -9.23 24.64 1.54
CA LEU A 109 -8.25 24.93 2.59
C LEU A 109 -7.00 24.01 2.58
N CYS A 110 -6.10 24.17 3.55
CA CYS A 110 -4.83 23.44 3.59
C CYS A 110 -4.92 22.16 4.41
N ALA A 111 -3.98 21.24 4.18
CA ALA A 111 -3.77 20.10 5.06
C ALA A 111 -3.37 20.55 6.47
N ASN A 112 -3.51 19.67 7.46
CA ASN A 112 -3.15 19.92 8.84
C ASN A 112 -1.75 20.54 8.98
N VAL A 113 -1.68 21.80 9.35
CA VAL A 113 -0.44 22.58 9.45
C VAL A 113 0.53 21.99 10.48
N ILE A 114 0.03 21.54 11.63
CA ILE A 114 0.86 20.90 12.66
C ILE A 114 1.48 19.62 12.11
N GLY A 115 0.71 18.80 11.41
CA GLY A 115 1.20 17.59 10.76
C GLY A 115 2.25 17.87 9.68
N GLN A 116 2.07 18.93 8.89
CA GLN A 116 3.06 19.36 7.89
C GLN A 116 4.36 19.80 8.57
N TYR A 117 4.28 20.59 9.63
CA TYR A 117 5.44 21.07 10.36
C TYR A 117 6.22 19.91 11.00
N VAL A 118 5.52 19.01 11.71
CA VAL A 118 6.15 17.83 12.34
C VAL A 118 6.79 16.93 11.29
N PHE A 119 6.07 16.62 10.20
CA PHE A 119 6.63 15.79 9.13
C PHE A 119 7.76 16.50 8.38
N GLY A 120 7.75 17.82 8.32
CA GLY A 120 8.81 18.64 7.73
C GLY A 120 10.20 18.39 8.34
N ALA A 121 10.28 17.87 9.57
CA ALA A 121 11.53 17.47 10.20
C ALA A 121 12.27 16.39 9.39
N VAL A 122 11.56 15.56 8.62
CA VAL A 122 12.17 14.54 7.73
C VAL A 122 13.05 15.18 6.65
N ALA A 123 12.80 16.44 6.29
CA ALA A 123 13.64 17.17 5.33
C ALA A 123 15.08 17.46 5.86
N GLN A 124 15.32 17.28 7.15
CA GLN A 124 16.65 17.39 7.76
C GLN A 124 17.43 16.07 7.74
N MET A 125 16.76 14.96 7.42
CA MET A 125 17.43 13.65 7.34
C MET A 125 18.28 13.55 6.08
N SER A 126 19.44 12.92 6.21
CA SER A 126 20.25 12.51 5.07
C SER A 126 19.60 11.37 4.29
N SER A 127 20.06 11.15 3.06
CA SER A 127 19.59 10.01 2.26
C SER A 127 19.84 8.66 2.96
N ASP A 128 20.98 8.53 3.64
CA ASP A 128 21.32 7.28 4.34
C ASP A 128 20.39 7.04 5.53
N GLU A 129 20.06 8.05 6.32
CA GLU A 129 19.10 7.94 7.41
C GLU A 129 17.69 7.53 6.91
N ILE A 130 17.27 8.04 5.74
CA ILE A 130 16.01 7.66 5.12
C ILE A 130 16.04 6.20 4.65
N ILE A 131 17.16 5.78 4.03
CA ILE A 131 17.36 4.38 3.60
C ILE A 131 17.33 3.43 4.79
N ASP A 132 18.02 3.78 5.88
CA ASP A 132 18.07 3.00 7.11
C ASP A 132 16.70 2.90 7.77
N TRP A 133 15.94 3.98 7.79
CA TRP A 133 14.55 3.97 8.26
C TRP A 133 13.71 2.93 7.51
N TYR A 134 13.68 3.01 6.18
CA TYR A 134 12.92 2.07 5.37
C TYR A 134 13.43 0.63 5.50
N SER A 135 14.72 0.43 5.60
CA SER A 135 15.32 -0.90 5.76
C SER A 135 14.94 -1.53 7.09
N SER A 136 15.00 -0.77 8.17
CA SER A 136 14.59 -1.19 9.51
C SER A 136 13.11 -1.54 9.56
N GLN A 137 12.26 -0.71 8.94
CA GLN A 137 10.81 -0.94 8.86
C GLN A 137 10.49 -2.22 8.06
N ARG A 138 11.14 -2.44 6.91
CA ARG A 138 10.99 -3.67 6.12
C ARG A 138 11.40 -4.91 6.92
N ALA A 139 12.53 -4.86 7.61
CA ALA A 139 13.01 -5.96 8.44
C ALA A 139 12.01 -6.30 9.54
N TYR A 140 11.46 -5.29 10.21
CA TYR A 140 10.46 -5.48 11.26
C TYR A 140 9.20 -6.17 10.73
N TYR A 141 8.57 -5.64 9.68
CA TYR A 141 7.33 -6.21 9.15
C TYR A 141 7.54 -7.57 8.49
N SER A 142 8.64 -7.77 7.77
CA SER A 142 9.00 -9.08 7.20
C SER A 142 9.12 -10.15 8.27
N LYS A 143 9.83 -9.85 9.35
CA LYS A 143 9.98 -10.77 10.51
C LYS A 143 8.63 -11.07 11.15
N ALA A 144 7.82 -10.04 11.40
CA ALA A 144 6.50 -10.19 12.05
C ALA A 144 5.57 -11.08 11.20
N ILE A 145 5.45 -10.79 9.90
CA ILE A 145 4.61 -11.54 8.96
C ILE A 145 5.10 -12.99 8.82
N THR A 146 6.41 -13.20 8.66
CA THR A 146 6.98 -14.55 8.51
C THR A 146 6.76 -15.40 9.78
N SER A 147 6.95 -14.80 10.95
CA SER A 147 6.70 -15.49 12.22
C SER A 147 5.23 -15.83 12.39
N LEU A 148 4.33 -14.89 12.06
CA LEU A 148 2.88 -15.13 12.11
C LEU A 148 2.45 -16.26 11.17
N ILE A 149 2.93 -16.27 9.92
CA ILE A 149 2.64 -17.33 8.94
C ILE A 149 3.07 -18.69 9.49
N LYS A 150 4.28 -18.75 10.06
CA LYS A 150 4.82 -19.99 10.66
C LYS A 150 3.92 -20.52 11.78
N GLU A 151 3.55 -19.66 12.72
CA GLU A 151 2.72 -20.06 13.86
C GLU A 151 1.30 -20.41 13.42
N LEU A 152 0.69 -19.65 12.51
CA LEU A 152 -0.65 -19.96 11.98
C LEU A 152 -0.67 -21.33 11.28
N LYS A 153 0.33 -21.65 10.45
CA LYS A 153 0.41 -22.97 9.79
C LYS A 153 0.59 -24.12 10.78
N LYS A 154 1.32 -23.88 11.89
CA LYS A 154 1.55 -24.87 12.94
C LYS A 154 0.27 -25.13 13.75
N GLU A 155 -0.39 -24.06 14.20
CA GLU A 155 -1.54 -24.15 15.12
C GLU A 155 -2.87 -24.42 14.38
N LEU A 156 -2.96 -24.09 13.09
CA LEU A 156 -4.14 -24.24 12.25
C LEU A 156 -3.79 -25.03 10.96
N PRO A 157 -3.53 -26.33 11.05
CA PRO A 157 -3.23 -27.16 9.87
C PRO A 157 -4.37 -27.10 8.85
N GLY A 158 -4.05 -26.82 7.59
CA GLY A 158 -5.05 -26.68 6.52
C GLY A 158 -5.53 -25.25 6.25
N ILE A 159 -5.14 -24.25 7.08
CA ILE A 159 -5.42 -22.84 6.78
C ILE A 159 -4.75 -22.42 5.47
N ILE A 160 -5.47 -21.64 4.66
CA ILE A 160 -4.91 -21.03 3.46
C ILE A 160 -4.51 -19.59 3.79
N LEU A 161 -3.27 -19.24 3.45
CA LEU A 161 -2.69 -17.92 3.72
C LEU A 161 -2.23 -17.29 2.42
N SER A 162 -2.45 -15.99 2.24
CA SER A 162 -1.77 -15.26 1.17
C SER A 162 -0.25 -15.29 1.40
N SER A 163 0.51 -15.05 0.33
CA SER A 163 1.98 -14.92 0.39
C SER A 163 2.36 -13.44 0.27
N PRO A 164 2.36 -12.68 1.38
CA PRO A 164 2.63 -11.26 1.32
C PRO A 164 4.04 -10.97 0.83
N GLY A 165 4.14 -10.14 -0.21
CA GLY A 165 5.40 -9.60 -0.74
C GLY A 165 5.61 -8.15 -0.35
N ALA A 166 4.58 -7.47 0.16
CA ALA A 166 4.58 -6.05 0.51
C ALA A 166 3.48 -5.71 1.53
N ALA A 167 3.38 -4.42 1.88
CA ALA A 167 2.42 -3.85 2.81
C ALA A 167 2.50 -4.48 4.22
N ILE A 168 1.40 -4.46 4.98
CA ILE A 168 1.35 -4.94 6.36
C ILE A 168 0.15 -5.87 6.59
N TYR A 169 -0.23 -6.61 5.57
CA TYR A 169 -1.45 -7.42 5.57
C TYR A 169 -1.17 -8.86 5.20
N ILE A 170 -2.03 -9.74 5.71
CA ILE A 170 -2.13 -11.13 5.30
C ILE A 170 -3.60 -11.52 5.24
N VAL A 171 -3.97 -12.27 4.21
CA VAL A 171 -5.31 -12.86 4.09
C VAL A 171 -5.31 -14.27 4.66
N LEU A 172 -6.30 -14.54 5.49
CA LEU A 172 -6.56 -15.85 6.09
C LEU A 172 -7.85 -16.42 5.49
N ASP A 173 -7.78 -17.59 4.86
CA ASP A 173 -8.95 -18.32 4.38
C ASP A 173 -9.12 -19.60 5.20
N PHE A 174 -10.23 -19.68 5.91
CA PHE A 174 -10.57 -20.76 6.86
C PHE A 174 -11.39 -21.89 6.22
N LYS A 175 -11.69 -21.83 4.91
CA LYS A 175 -12.64 -22.75 4.27
C LYS A 175 -12.31 -24.23 4.45
N ASN A 176 -11.02 -24.59 4.55
CA ASN A 176 -10.57 -25.97 4.67
C ASN A 176 -10.55 -26.49 6.13
N ILE A 177 -10.73 -25.62 7.11
CA ILE A 177 -10.60 -25.95 8.54
C ILE A 177 -11.84 -25.59 9.36
N THR A 178 -12.89 -25.13 8.70
CA THR A 178 -14.16 -24.75 9.34
C THR A 178 -15.33 -25.45 8.69
N PRO A 179 -16.45 -25.69 9.42
CA PRO A 179 -17.67 -26.23 8.85
C PRO A 179 -18.34 -25.23 7.89
N SER A 180 -19.22 -25.72 7.03
CA SER A 180 -19.88 -24.93 5.98
C SER A 180 -20.75 -23.76 6.49
N ASP A 181 -21.21 -23.85 7.73
CA ASP A 181 -22.00 -22.82 8.41
C ASP A 181 -21.17 -21.85 9.25
N PHE A 182 -19.84 -21.89 9.12
CA PHE A 182 -18.93 -21.02 9.86
C PHE A 182 -19.23 -19.54 9.65
N ASN A 183 -19.51 -18.85 10.74
CA ASN A 183 -19.84 -17.43 10.71
C ASN A 183 -18.64 -16.56 11.07
N VAL A 184 -18.01 -16.02 10.04
CA VAL A 184 -16.81 -15.15 10.16
C VAL A 184 -17.07 -13.93 11.05
N SER A 185 -18.27 -13.36 11.03
CA SER A 185 -18.59 -12.18 11.85
C SER A 185 -18.55 -12.52 13.34
N LYS A 186 -19.16 -13.66 13.72
CA LYS A 186 -19.10 -14.17 15.10
C LYS A 186 -17.68 -14.52 15.50
N PHE A 187 -16.88 -15.08 14.59
CA PHE A 187 -15.48 -15.37 14.86
C PHE A 187 -14.65 -14.09 15.11
N ILE A 188 -14.86 -13.05 14.31
CA ILE A 188 -14.20 -11.75 14.49
C ILE A 188 -14.58 -11.12 15.82
N GLU A 189 -15.87 -11.17 16.18
CA GLU A 189 -16.37 -10.70 17.46
C GLU A 189 -15.72 -11.47 18.63
N TYR A 190 -15.70 -12.79 18.55
CA TYR A 190 -15.02 -13.64 19.54
C TYR A 190 -13.53 -13.28 19.70
N CYS A 191 -12.81 -13.15 18.61
CA CYS A 191 -11.38 -12.74 18.62
C CYS A 191 -11.19 -11.36 19.26
N SER A 192 -12.08 -10.41 18.97
CA SER A 192 -12.02 -9.07 19.53
C SER A 192 -12.26 -9.04 21.05
N LEU A 193 -13.22 -9.84 21.50
CA LEU A 193 -13.62 -9.88 22.92
C LEU A 193 -12.62 -10.69 23.78
N ASN A 194 -12.12 -11.80 23.25
CA ASN A 194 -11.32 -12.77 24.03
C ASN A 194 -9.82 -12.72 23.72
N GLY A 195 -9.44 -12.44 22.47
CA GLY A 195 -8.04 -12.49 22.02
C GLY A 195 -7.36 -11.14 21.90
N LYS A 196 -8.06 -10.03 22.09
CA LYS A 196 -7.55 -8.67 21.83
C LYS A 196 -7.00 -8.50 20.39
N ILE A 197 -7.47 -9.32 19.46
CA ILE A 197 -7.06 -9.32 18.06
C ILE A 197 -8.12 -8.61 17.24
N ARG A 198 -7.72 -7.63 16.42
CA ARG A 198 -8.62 -6.96 15.48
C ARG A 198 -8.50 -7.58 14.11
N ILE A 199 -9.57 -8.22 13.64
CA ILE A 199 -9.69 -8.79 12.30
C ILE A 199 -10.69 -7.93 11.51
N LYS A 200 -10.32 -7.45 10.33
CA LYS A 200 -11.25 -6.72 9.46
C LYS A 200 -12.06 -7.68 8.59
N LYS A 201 -13.38 -7.50 8.60
CA LYS A 201 -14.33 -8.35 7.88
C LYS A 201 -14.21 -8.29 6.35
N LYS A 202 -13.66 -7.21 5.79
CA LYS A 202 -13.81 -6.95 4.35
C LYS A 202 -13.20 -8.01 3.43
N TYR A 203 -12.14 -8.71 3.91
CA TYR A 203 -11.47 -9.76 3.13
C TYR A 203 -10.71 -10.75 4.01
N TYR A 204 -11.19 -11.04 5.23
CA TYR A 204 -10.49 -11.94 6.19
C TYR A 204 -9.04 -11.49 6.47
N THR A 205 -8.83 -10.18 6.59
CA THR A 205 -7.50 -9.59 6.74
C THR A 205 -7.17 -9.37 8.20
N LEU A 206 -6.02 -9.89 8.63
CA LEU A 206 -5.41 -9.56 9.92
C LEU A 206 -4.57 -8.29 9.76
N LEU A 207 -4.80 -7.30 10.64
CA LEU A 207 -3.92 -6.13 10.79
C LEU A 207 -2.91 -6.42 11.89
N LEU A 208 -1.65 -6.32 11.58
CA LEU A 208 -0.54 -6.36 12.52
C LEU A 208 -0.27 -4.99 13.14
#